data_c6137d5ae5b36fdc5ddcb5cee1da419e
#
_entry.id   c6137d5ae5b36fdc5ddcb5cee1da419e
#
_cell.length_a   1.000
_cell.length_b   1.000
_cell.length_c   1.000
_cell.angle_alpha   90.00
_cell.angle_beta   90.00
_cell.angle_gamma   90.00
#
_symmetry.space_group_name_H-M   'P 1'
#
loop_
_entity.id
_entity.type
_entity.pdbx_description
1 polymer ?
#
loop_
_entity_poly.entity_id
_entity_poly.type
_entity_poly.pdbx_seq_one_letter_code
_entity_poly.pdbx_strand_id
1 'polypeptide(L)'
;MDFADRLAEVLYDAWGMKVNGSFAADAGIVFNAGVFAAPNEEADYQEGVYSFYYCERASRGAALFQTTNRQVFDHCVLQYYGNPLRSRYGFPELTLGNTASIRSGWTMVHTGSSLRHDYLGIRSDDG
;
A
#
# COMPACT_ATOMS: atom_id res chain seq x y z
N MET A 1 -17.30 -10.98 -2.97
CA MET A 1 -15.83 -10.97 -2.78
C MET A 1 -15.34 -9.54 -2.95
N ASP A 2 -14.75 -8.99 -1.93
CA ASP A 2 -14.28 -7.63 -1.99
C ASP A 2 -12.88 -7.54 -2.65
N PHE A 3 -12.39 -6.33 -2.83
CA PHE A 3 -11.10 -6.06 -3.47
C PHE A 3 -9.94 -6.80 -2.78
N ALA A 4 -9.93 -6.81 -1.45
CA ALA A 4 -8.84 -7.41 -0.68
C ALA A 4 -8.78 -8.94 -0.90
N ASP A 5 -9.93 -9.59 -0.97
CA ASP A 5 -9.99 -11.03 -1.22
C ASP A 5 -9.47 -11.39 -2.61
N ARG A 6 -9.84 -10.60 -3.61
CA ARG A 6 -9.38 -10.80 -4.99
C ARG A 6 -7.89 -10.58 -5.12
N LEU A 7 -7.37 -9.53 -4.49
CA LEU A 7 -5.95 -9.26 -4.50
C LEU A 7 -5.18 -10.39 -3.82
N ALA A 8 -5.68 -10.90 -2.69
CA ALA A 8 -5.07 -12.01 -1.97
C ALA A 8 -4.98 -13.26 -2.86
N GLU A 9 -6.02 -13.58 -3.62
CA GLU A 9 -6.00 -14.71 -4.54
C GLU A 9 -4.93 -14.55 -5.62
N VAL A 10 -4.83 -13.36 -6.21
CA VAL A 10 -3.85 -13.09 -7.27
C VAL A 10 -2.42 -13.14 -6.72
N LEU A 11 -2.18 -12.59 -5.54
CA LEU A 11 -0.85 -12.62 -4.91
C LEU A 11 -0.44 -14.06 -4.57
N TYR A 12 -1.36 -14.87 -4.10
CA TYR A 12 -1.10 -16.28 -3.84
C TYR A 12 -0.77 -17.04 -5.13
N ASP A 13 -1.56 -16.81 -6.19
CA ASP A 13 -1.34 -17.45 -7.48
C ASP A 13 0.01 -17.06 -8.08
N ALA A 14 0.38 -15.77 -7.99
CA ALA A 14 1.61 -15.27 -8.60
C ALA A 14 2.87 -15.73 -7.88
N TRP A 15 2.88 -15.71 -6.55
CA TRP A 15 4.08 -15.90 -5.75
C TRP A 15 3.91 -16.81 -4.52
N GLY A 16 2.75 -17.39 -4.32
CA GLY A 16 2.46 -18.13 -3.09
C GLY A 16 2.36 -17.24 -1.85
N MET A 17 2.18 -15.94 -2.06
CA MET A 17 2.08 -14.97 -0.98
C MET A 17 0.77 -15.15 -0.21
N LYS A 18 0.88 -15.29 1.11
CA LYS A 18 -0.29 -15.42 1.98
C LYS A 18 -0.65 -14.06 2.58
N VAL A 19 -1.93 -13.74 2.56
CA VAL A 19 -2.45 -12.50 3.14
C VAL A 19 -3.36 -12.88 4.30
N ASN A 20 -3.03 -12.43 5.50
CA ASN A 20 -3.76 -12.74 6.73
C ASN A 20 -4.18 -11.47 7.46
N GLY A 21 -5.28 -11.56 8.21
CA GLY A 21 -5.74 -10.47 9.04
C GLY A 21 -6.87 -9.66 8.42
N SER A 22 -7.21 -8.59 9.09
CA SER A 22 -8.25 -7.65 8.65
C SER A 22 -8.00 -6.29 9.27
N PHE A 23 -8.69 -5.27 8.78
CA PHE A 23 -8.60 -3.94 9.41
C PHE A 23 -9.21 -3.91 10.81
N ALA A 24 -10.05 -4.88 11.16
CA ALA A 24 -10.63 -4.97 12.51
C ALA A 24 -9.68 -5.62 13.52
N ALA A 25 -8.63 -6.31 13.04
CA ALA A 25 -7.65 -6.94 13.92
C ALA A 25 -6.59 -5.92 14.37
N ASP A 26 -6.09 -6.05 15.60
CA ASP A 26 -5.07 -5.14 16.14
C ASP A 26 -3.81 -5.12 15.29
N ALA A 27 -3.42 -6.27 14.76
CA ALA A 27 -2.23 -6.38 13.91
C ALA A 27 -2.47 -5.92 12.46
N GLY A 28 -3.73 -5.68 12.09
CA GLY A 28 -4.09 -5.31 10.73
C GLY A 28 -3.99 -6.46 9.74
N ILE A 29 -3.64 -6.15 8.51
CA ILE A 29 -3.46 -7.12 7.43
C ILE A 29 -1.97 -7.33 7.20
N VAL A 30 -1.54 -8.59 7.13
CA VAL A 30 -0.14 -8.94 6.86
C VAL A 30 -0.07 -9.62 5.51
N PHE A 31 0.69 -9.02 4.59
CA PHE A 31 0.98 -9.59 3.28
C PHE A 31 2.28 -10.42 3.39
N ASN A 32 2.31 -11.58 2.76
CA ASN A 32 3.39 -12.56 2.88
C ASN A 32 3.49 -13.16 4.29
N ALA A 33 2.34 -13.42 4.88
CA ALA A 33 2.25 -13.97 6.23
C ALA A 33 2.87 -15.37 6.33
N GLY A 34 3.48 -15.68 7.46
CA GLY A 34 4.04 -17.01 7.74
C GLY A 34 5.46 -17.22 7.26
N VAL A 35 6.07 -16.23 6.60
CA VAL A 35 7.47 -16.32 6.17
C VAL A 35 8.33 -15.51 7.14
N PHE A 36 9.02 -16.22 8.04
CA PHE A 36 9.86 -15.57 9.05
C PHE A 36 11.07 -14.90 8.41
N ALA A 37 11.37 -13.67 8.87
CA ALA A 37 12.51 -12.86 8.45
C ALA A 37 12.52 -12.44 6.98
N ALA A 38 11.52 -12.83 6.19
CA ALA A 38 11.40 -12.33 4.81
C ALA A 38 10.78 -10.93 4.83
N PRO A 39 11.11 -10.09 3.84
CA PRO A 39 10.39 -8.82 3.67
C PRO A 39 8.91 -9.06 3.47
N ASN A 40 8.09 -8.23 4.09
CA ASN A 40 6.64 -8.29 3.95
C ASN A 40 6.05 -6.90 4.01
N GLU A 41 4.78 -6.78 3.67
CA GLU A 41 4.03 -5.54 3.82
C GLU A 41 2.93 -5.74 4.84
N GLU A 42 2.54 -4.67 5.49
CA GLU A 42 1.44 -4.65 6.46
C GLU A 42 0.55 -3.45 6.21
N ALA A 43 -0.71 -3.60 6.53
CA ALA A 43 -1.69 -2.53 6.44
C ALA A 43 -2.50 -2.47 7.72
N ASP A 44 -2.80 -1.26 8.20
CA ASP A 44 -3.68 -1.10 9.35
C ASP A 44 -4.64 0.07 9.16
N TYR A 45 -5.63 0.12 10.05
CA TYR A 45 -6.58 1.21 10.15
C TYR A 45 -6.63 1.67 11.60
N GLN A 46 -6.14 2.88 11.85
CA GLN A 46 -6.11 3.43 13.21
C GLN A 46 -6.53 4.90 13.16
N GLU A 47 -7.44 5.26 14.06
CA GLU A 47 -7.88 6.65 14.22
C GLU A 47 -8.35 7.29 12.91
N GLY A 48 -9.04 6.51 12.08
CA GLY A 48 -9.57 6.99 10.81
C GLY A 48 -8.59 6.98 9.65
N VAL A 49 -7.37 6.46 9.84
CA VAL A 49 -6.32 6.46 8.82
C VAL A 49 -5.95 5.04 8.43
N TYR A 50 -6.00 4.77 7.13
CA TYR A 50 -5.47 3.54 6.53
C TYR A 50 -4.00 3.77 6.20
N SER A 51 -3.13 2.85 6.64
CA SER A 51 -1.68 2.95 6.43
C SER A 51 -1.14 1.66 5.83
N PHE A 52 -0.11 1.78 4.99
CA PHE A 52 0.54 0.64 4.34
C PHE A 52 2.05 0.75 4.60
N TYR A 53 2.64 -0.34 5.06
CA TYR A 53 4.03 -0.35 5.51
C TYR A 53 4.84 -1.43 4.82
N TYR A 54 6.12 -1.16 4.59
CA TYR A 54 7.11 -2.17 4.25
C TYR A 54 7.83 -2.58 5.53
N CYS A 55 7.97 -3.90 5.71
CA CYS A 55 8.53 -4.48 6.94
C CYS A 55 9.72 -5.39 6.61
N GLU A 56 10.78 -5.30 7.39
CA GLU A 56 11.93 -6.20 7.31
C GLU A 56 12.28 -6.72 8.71
N ARG A 57 12.59 -8.00 8.81
CA ARG A 57 13.05 -8.64 10.04
C ARG A 57 12.13 -8.35 11.23
N ALA A 58 10.83 -8.48 10.98
CA ALA A 58 9.79 -8.19 11.97
C ALA A 58 9.75 -6.74 12.45
N SER A 59 10.41 -5.83 11.75
CA SER A 59 10.41 -4.41 12.06
C SER A 59 9.60 -3.64 11.03
N ARG A 60 8.59 -2.92 11.51
CA ARG A 60 7.76 -2.08 10.65
C ARG A 60 8.50 -0.79 10.34
N GLY A 61 8.68 -0.50 9.06
CA GLY A 61 9.26 0.77 8.63
C GLY A 61 8.26 1.92 8.66
N ALA A 62 8.63 3.04 8.06
CA ALA A 62 7.71 4.15 7.88
C ALA A 62 6.59 3.77 6.90
N ALA A 63 5.45 4.43 7.00
CA ALA A 63 4.35 4.20 6.09
C ALA A 63 4.74 4.60 4.66
N LEU A 64 4.49 3.71 3.70
CA LEU A 64 4.69 4.01 2.29
C LEU A 64 3.63 4.99 1.80
N PHE A 65 2.40 4.85 2.28
CA PHE A 65 1.33 5.81 2.06
C PHE A 65 0.29 5.70 3.17
N GLN A 66 -0.47 6.76 3.33
CA GLN A 66 -1.57 6.84 4.29
C GLN A 66 -2.72 7.64 3.66
N THR A 67 -3.94 7.26 3.99
CA THR A 67 -5.13 7.97 3.53
C THR A 67 -6.30 7.72 4.47
N THR A 68 -7.22 8.66 4.53
CA THR A 68 -8.48 8.50 5.26
C THR A 68 -9.56 7.85 4.41
N ASN A 69 -9.31 7.64 3.12
CA ASN A 69 -10.30 7.14 2.17
C ASN A 69 -9.96 5.70 1.76
N ARG A 70 -10.89 4.77 2.02
CA ARG A 70 -10.67 3.34 1.72
C ARG A 70 -10.46 3.07 0.24
N GLN A 71 -11.19 3.74 -0.65
CA GLN A 71 -11.03 3.52 -2.08
C GLN A 71 -9.66 3.97 -2.57
N VAL A 72 -9.19 5.11 -2.07
CA VAL A 72 -7.84 5.59 -2.38
C VAL A 72 -6.81 4.59 -1.87
N PHE A 73 -7.00 4.06 -0.66
CA PHE A 73 -6.11 3.05 -0.10
C PHE A 73 -6.05 1.81 -1.01
N ASP A 74 -7.20 1.28 -1.40
CA ASP A 74 -7.26 0.10 -2.26
C ASP A 74 -6.55 0.33 -3.60
N HIS A 75 -6.74 1.50 -4.21
CA HIS A 75 -6.06 1.85 -5.45
C HIS A 75 -4.54 1.96 -5.28
N CYS A 76 -4.07 2.52 -4.17
CA CYS A 76 -2.64 2.61 -3.90
C CYS A 76 -2.00 1.24 -3.68
N VAL A 77 -2.68 0.34 -2.98
CA VAL A 77 -2.21 -1.04 -2.80
C VAL A 77 -2.16 -1.76 -4.15
N LEU A 78 -3.21 -1.60 -4.97
CA LEU A 78 -3.25 -2.19 -6.31
C LEU A 78 -2.10 -1.66 -7.17
N GLN A 79 -1.82 -0.38 -7.09
CA GLN A 79 -0.71 0.23 -7.82
C GLN A 79 0.64 -0.31 -7.34
N TYR A 80 0.80 -0.49 -6.03
CA TYR A 80 2.03 -1.02 -5.44
C TYR A 80 2.37 -2.40 -5.98
N TYR A 81 1.36 -3.30 -6.07
CA TYR A 81 1.56 -4.64 -6.58
C TYR A 81 1.39 -4.76 -8.10
N GLY A 82 0.85 -3.73 -8.74
CA GLY A 82 0.43 -3.80 -10.13
C GLY A 82 1.52 -4.14 -11.13
N ASN A 83 2.59 -3.35 -11.18
CA ASN A 83 3.68 -3.61 -12.12
C ASN A 83 4.42 -4.92 -11.83
N PRO A 84 4.75 -5.26 -10.56
CA PRO A 84 5.29 -6.59 -10.27
C PRO A 84 4.39 -7.73 -10.74
N LEU A 85 3.07 -7.62 -10.55
CA LEU A 85 2.12 -8.64 -11.03
C LEU A 85 2.09 -8.71 -12.55
N ARG A 86 2.07 -7.56 -13.24
CA ARG A 86 2.11 -7.53 -14.70
C ARG A 86 3.36 -8.23 -15.21
N SER A 87 4.50 -7.92 -14.62
CA SER A 87 5.77 -8.56 -14.99
C SER A 87 5.72 -10.08 -14.76
N ARG A 88 5.16 -10.50 -13.61
CA ARG A 88 5.04 -11.92 -13.27
C ARG A 88 4.21 -12.71 -14.28
N TYR A 89 3.16 -12.08 -14.84
CA TYR A 89 2.29 -12.72 -15.83
C TYR A 89 2.70 -12.43 -17.28
N GLY A 90 3.84 -11.79 -17.50
CA GLY A 90 4.36 -11.54 -18.85
C GLY A 90 3.75 -10.32 -19.54
N PHE A 91 3.10 -9.43 -18.81
CA PHE A 91 2.57 -8.19 -19.36
C PHE A 91 3.60 -7.07 -19.24
N PRO A 92 3.63 -6.10 -20.18
CA PRO A 92 4.53 -4.96 -20.05
C PRO A 92 4.14 -4.07 -18.85
N GLU A 93 5.14 -3.42 -18.27
CA GLU A 93 4.91 -2.47 -17.19
C GLU A 93 4.12 -1.26 -17.68
N LEU A 94 3.26 -0.75 -16.79
CA LEU A 94 2.58 0.51 -17.04
C LEU A 94 3.48 1.63 -16.59
N THR A 95 3.79 2.54 -17.50
CA THR A 95 4.53 3.75 -17.17
C THR A 95 3.54 4.79 -16.67
N LEU A 96 3.61 5.11 -15.39
CA LEU A 96 2.86 6.24 -14.86
C LEU A 96 3.57 7.51 -15.33
N GLY A 97 2.83 8.39 -15.98
CA GLY A 97 3.41 9.62 -16.50
C GLY A 97 4.05 10.44 -15.40
N ASN A 98 5.18 11.06 -15.74
CA ASN A 98 5.91 11.97 -14.85
C ASN A 98 5.18 13.32 -14.74
N THR A 99 3.91 13.31 -14.43
CA THR A 99 3.20 14.56 -14.24
C THR A 99 3.41 15.04 -12.82
N ALA A 100 4.19 16.08 -12.69
CA ALA A 100 4.37 16.75 -11.41
C ALA A 100 3.15 17.61 -11.03
N SER A 101 2.11 17.65 -11.86
CA SER A 101 0.96 18.48 -11.60
C SER A 101 -0.07 17.74 -10.76
N ILE A 102 -0.48 18.37 -9.68
CA ILE A 102 -1.55 17.88 -8.82
C ILE A 102 -2.88 18.35 -9.40
N ARG A 103 -3.85 17.43 -9.44
CA ARG A 103 -5.18 17.74 -9.93
C ARG A 103 -5.80 18.90 -9.13
N SER A 104 -6.54 19.76 -9.80
CA SER A 104 -7.29 20.84 -9.15
C SER A 104 -8.20 20.29 -8.05
N GLY A 105 -8.26 20.97 -6.92
CA GLY A 105 -9.02 20.56 -5.74
C GLY A 105 -8.20 19.74 -4.74
N TRP A 106 -6.92 19.55 -4.99
CA TRP A 106 -6.01 18.83 -4.10
C TRP A 106 -4.76 19.63 -3.81
N THR A 107 -4.25 19.48 -2.62
CA THR A 107 -3.03 20.17 -2.18
C THR A 107 -2.02 19.15 -1.69
N MET A 108 -0.76 19.31 -2.09
CA MET A 108 0.34 18.49 -1.58
C MET A 108 0.67 18.94 -0.16
N VAL A 109 0.82 17.97 0.75
CA VAL A 109 1.16 18.24 2.14
C VAL A 109 2.37 17.41 2.54
N HIS A 110 3.19 17.96 3.44
CA HIS A 110 4.29 17.23 4.03
C HIS A 110 3.76 16.40 5.21
N THR A 111 3.89 15.08 5.14
CA THR A 111 3.32 14.19 6.14
C THR A 111 4.35 13.69 7.16
N GLY A 112 5.63 13.91 6.90
CA GLY A 112 6.70 13.52 7.80
C GLY A 112 8.03 13.48 7.09
N SER A 113 9.09 13.21 7.83
CA SER A 113 10.42 13.04 7.25
C SER A 113 11.23 12.00 8.02
N SER A 114 12.17 11.39 7.32
CA SER A 114 13.18 10.53 7.90
C SER A 114 14.57 11.04 7.49
N LEU A 115 15.62 10.37 7.95
CA LEU A 115 16.99 10.76 7.61
C LEU A 115 17.27 10.76 6.11
N ARG A 116 16.49 10.04 5.30
CA ARG A 116 16.73 9.87 3.86
C ARG A 116 15.62 10.39 2.97
N HIS A 117 14.40 10.57 3.52
CA HIS A 117 13.23 10.87 2.71
C HIS A 117 12.29 11.82 3.43
N ASP A 118 11.71 12.71 2.66
CA ASP A 118 10.53 13.45 3.08
C ASP A 118 9.31 12.71 2.55
N TYR A 119 8.30 12.58 3.40
CA TYR A 119 7.05 11.94 3.03
C TYR A 119 6.05 13.01 2.65
N LEU A 120 5.55 12.91 1.43
CA LEU A 120 4.57 13.85 0.90
C LEU A 120 3.25 13.15 0.72
N GLY A 121 2.18 13.89 0.94
CA GLY A 121 0.83 13.41 0.69
C GLY A 121 0.02 14.44 -0.05
N ILE A 122 -1.19 14.10 -0.40
CA ILE A 122 -2.14 15.03 -0.96
C ILE A 122 -3.37 15.11 -0.06
N ARG A 123 -3.98 16.26 -0.02
CA ARG A 123 -5.18 16.51 0.75
C ARG A 123 -6.20 17.21 -0.14
N SER A 124 -7.45 16.79 -0.06
CA SER A 124 -8.53 17.49 -0.73
C SER A 124 -8.70 18.87 -0.13
N ASP A 125 -8.88 19.88 -0.97
CA ASP A 125 -9.11 21.25 -0.53
C ASP A 125 -10.43 21.40 0.22
N ASP A 126 -11.33 20.45 0.07
CA ASP A 126 -12.61 20.43 0.78
C ASP A 126 -12.53 19.76 2.15
N GLY A 127 -11.36 19.34 2.55
CA GLY A 127 -11.14 18.65 3.81
C GLY A 127 -10.87 17.18 3.59
#